data_e5254c303266adccb792c3de5aa2f4fb
#
_entry.id   e5254c303266adccb792c3de5aa2f4fb
#
_cell.length_a   1.000
_cell.length_b   1.000
_cell.length_c   1.000
_cell.angle_alpha   90.00
_cell.angle_beta   90.00
_cell.angle_gamma   90.00
#
_symmetry.space_group_name_H-M   'P 1'
#
loop_
_entity.id
_entity.type
_entity.pdbx_description
1 polymer ?
#
loop_
_entity_poly.entity_id
_entity_poly.type
_entity_poly.pdbx_seq_one_letter_code
_entity_poly.pdbx_strand_id
1 'polypeptide(L)'
;ALHDADIGVTVCRQEGGAAMMAEAQGKLTGRPGICFVTRGPGATNASAGVHIAHQDSTPLILFVGQVARGALGREAFQELDYCAVFGSMAKWVVQIDDAMRLPELISRAFHAATSGRPGPVVVALPEDMLTEAATVADALPYQVTETHPGAAQMAELAQRLQAAQQPVAILGGSRWSEQAVQEFAAFAQAWQLPVYCSFRRQMLFPATHTCYGGDLGLGANPKLLARIQASDLVLGVGGRLSEVPSQGYELLAIPSPAQPLVHVHADADELGKLYRPRQAIHATPQAFAAALCAVRPQAAVPWQAHAEAAHADYLAWSNPAPIRI
;
A
#
# COMPACT_ATOMS: atom_id res chain seq x y z
N ALA A 1 16.94 -26.77 6.43
CA ALA A 1 17.00 -26.21 5.09
C ALA A 1 17.56 -24.79 5.09
N LEU A 2 17.12 -23.89 6.00
CA LEU A 2 17.62 -22.49 6.02
C LEU A 2 18.95 -22.31 6.77
N HIS A 3 19.41 -23.32 7.54
CA HIS A 3 20.60 -23.22 8.39
C HIS A 3 21.89 -22.96 7.60
N ASP A 4 22.01 -23.57 6.42
CA ASP A 4 23.19 -23.51 5.58
C ASP A 4 23.00 -22.52 4.38
N ALA A 5 21.89 -21.81 4.35
CA ALA A 5 21.62 -20.81 3.33
C ALA A 5 22.07 -19.41 3.79
N ASP A 6 22.58 -18.59 2.87
CA ASP A 6 22.90 -17.17 3.12
C ASP A 6 21.63 -16.34 3.22
N ILE A 7 20.78 -16.70 4.19
CA ILE A 7 19.49 -16.04 4.48
C ILE A 7 19.41 -15.74 5.98
N GLY A 8 19.27 -14.46 6.32
CA GLY A 8 19.06 -14.04 7.70
C GLY A 8 17.70 -14.52 8.22
N VAL A 9 17.70 -15.30 9.30
CA VAL A 9 16.48 -15.82 9.94
C VAL A 9 16.33 -15.22 11.33
N THR A 10 15.17 -14.59 11.58
CA THR A 10 14.77 -14.10 12.91
C THR A 10 13.72 -15.02 13.51
N VAL A 11 14.07 -15.68 14.60
CA VAL A 11 13.14 -16.57 15.32
C VAL A 11 12.27 -15.74 16.26
N CYS A 12 10.94 -15.84 16.10
CA CYS A 12 9.97 -15.17 16.95
C CYS A 12 9.27 -16.14 17.89
N ARG A 13 8.84 -15.65 19.05
CA ARG A 13 8.13 -16.49 20.04
C ARG A 13 6.63 -16.61 19.79
N GLN A 14 6.11 -15.80 18.86
CA GLN A 14 4.67 -15.75 18.56
C GLN A 14 4.50 -15.38 17.08
N GLU A 15 3.66 -16.11 16.37
CA GLU A 15 3.53 -16.07 14.91
C GLU A 15 2.87 -14.77 14.42
N GLY A 16 1.93 -14.22 15.20
CA GLY A 16 1.33 -12.91 14.87
C GLY A 16 2.39 -11.80 14.89
N GLY A 17 3.30 -11.82 15.87
CA GLY A 17 4.45 -10.91 15.91
C GLY A 17 5.37 -11.10 14.71
N ALA A 18 5.66 -12.36 14.32
CA ALA A 18 6.47 -12.67 13.13
C ALA A 18 5.83 -12.11 11.85
N ALA A 19 4.52 -12.34 11.68
CA ALA A 19 3.79 -11.85 10.51
C ALA A 19 3.71 -10.31 10.47
N MET A 20 3.56 -9.64 11.63
CA MET A 20 3.59 -8.17 11.72
C MET A 20 4.98 -7.59 11.43
N MET A 21 6.06 -8.27 11.85
CA MET A 21 7.43 -7.88 11.49
C MET A 21 7.66 -7.99 9.98
N ALA A 22 7.19 -9.08 9.36
CA ALA A 22 7.25 -9.27 7.91
C ALA A 22 6.41 -8.21 7.17
N GLU A 23 5.22 -7.86 7.67
CA GLU A 23 4.40 -6.75 7.14
C GLU A 23 5.16 -5.43 7.21
N ALA A 24 5.74 -5.10 8.36
CA ALA A 24 6.50 -3.86 8.54
C ALA A 24 7.69 -3.78 7.57
N GLN A 25 8.42 -4.88 7.37
CA GLN A 25 9.49 -4.95 6.38
C GLN A 25 8.96 -4.70 4.96
N GLY A 26 7.86 -5.35 4.58
CA GLY A 26 7.22 -5.15 3.28
C GLY A 26 6.78 -3.70 3.06
N LYS A 27 6.23 -3.06 4.09
CA LYS A 27 5.79 -1.67 4.09
C LYS A 27 6.95 -0.68 3.90
N LEU A 28 8.07 -0.92 4.58
CA LEU A 28 9.23 -0.03 4.55
C LEU A 28 10.08 -0.20 3.30
N THR A 29 10.22 -1.44 2.80
CA THR A 29 11.14 -1.75 1.71
C THR A 29 10.48 -1.89 0.34
N GLY A 30 9.16 -2.08 0.30
CA GLY A 30 8.44 -2.45 -0.92
C GLY A 30 8.72 -3.87 -1.43
N ARG A 31 9.56 -4.64 -0.72
CA ARG A 31 9.85 -6.05 -1.00
C ARG A 31 8.97 -6.93 -0.13
N PRO A 32 8.49 -8.10 -0.60
CA PRO A 32 7.69 -8.97 0.24
C PRO A 32 8.43 -9.34 1.53
N GLY A 33 7.82 -9.06 2.67
CA GLY A 33 8.29 -9.61 3.93
C GLY A 33 7.98 -11.11 3.96
N ILE A 34 8.91 -11.92 4.40
CA ILE A 34 8.80 -13.39 4.41
C ILE A 34 8.55 -13.86 5.83
N CYS A 35 7.51 -14.67 6.02
CA CYS A 35 7.17 -15.27 7.30
C CYS A 35 6.93 -16.77 7.12
N PHE A 36 7.50 -17.60 8.00
CA PHE A 36 7.26 -19.03 8.05
C PHE A 36 6.56 -19.37 9.35
N VAL A 37 5.50 -20.17 9.28
CA VAL A 37 4.75 -20.66 10.44
C VAL A 37 4.41 -22.13 10.28
N THR A 38 4.15 -22.80 11.42
CA THR A 38 3.62 -24.17 11.39
C THR A 38 2.16 -24.18 10.92
N ARG A 39 1.65 -25.36 10.59
CA ARG A 39 0.25 -25.61 10.24
C ARG A 39 -0.73 -25.22 11.36
N GLY A 40 -2.02 -25.17 11.04
CA GLY A 40 -3.10 -24.94 11.99
C GLY A 40 -2.90 -23.72 12.88
N PRO A 41 -2.56 -23.91 14.17
CA PRO A 41 -2.44 -22.82 15.13
C PRO A 41 -1.43 -21.73 14.72
N GLY A 42 -0.30 -22.12 14.10
CA GLY A 42 0.68 -21.13 13.61
C GLY A 42 0.11 -20.25 12.51
N ALA A 43 -0.60 -20.84 11.55
CA ALA A 43 -1.27 -20.13 10.48
C ALA A 43 -2.34 -19.16 11.00
N THR A 44 -3.20 -19.63 11.93
CA THR A 44 -4.26 -18.80 12.51
C THR A 44 -3.71 -17.68 13.38
N ASN A 45 -2.64 -17.89 14.13
CA ASN A 45 -1.95 -16.83 14.87
C ASN A 45 -1.34 -15.76 13.94
N ALA A 46 -0.83 -16.15 12.77
CA ALA A 46 -0.28 -15.22 11.79
C ALA A 46 -1.34 -14.42 11.02
N SER A 47 -2.62 -14.82 11.07
CA SER A 47 -3.69 -14.24 10.24
C SER A 47 -3.88 -12.74 10.44
N ALA A 48 -3.67 -12.22 11.65
CA ALA A 48 -3.75 -10.78 11.92
C ALA A 48 -2.73 -9.98 11.09
N GLY A 49 -1.48 -10.45 10.97
CA GLY A 49 -0.46 -9.80 10.13
C GLY A 49 -0.80 -9.89 8.64
N VAL A 50 -1.35 -11.01 8.18
CA VAL A 50 -1.84 -11.17 6.80
C VAL A 50 -2.98 -10.18 6.51
N HIS A 51 -3.95 -10.06 7.42
CA HIS A 51 -5.06 -9.13 7.26
C HIS A 51 -4.60 -7.67 7.23
N ILE A 52 -3.65 -7.29 8.11
CA ILE A 52 -3.05 -5.95 8.10
C ILE A 52 -2.36 -5.69 6.75
N ALA A 53 -1.55 -6.63 6.26
CA ALA A 53 -0.88 -6.51 4.96
C ALA A 53 -1.88 -6.33 3.81
N HIS A 54 -3.02 -7.04 3.85
CA HIS A 54 -4.08 -6.88 2.86
C HIS A 54 -4.71 -5.49 2.91
N GLN A 55 -5.06 -5.00 4.09
CA GLN A 55 -5.67 -3.68 4.27
C GLN A 55 -4.73 -2.55 3.90
N ASP A 56 -3.46 -2.66 4.25
CA ASP A 56 -2.43 -1.65 3.98
C ASP A 56 -1.82 -1.74 2.58
N SER A 57 -2.21 -2.74 1.78
CA SER A 57 -1.61 -2.97 0.47
C SER A 57 -0.10 -3.20 0.57
N THR A 58 0.32 -4.02 1.52
CA THR A 58 1.73 -4.32 1.81
C THR A 58 2.09 -5.70 1.25
N PRO A 59 3.20 -5.84 0.51
CA PRO A 59 3.62 -7.13 0.00
C PRO A 59 4.14 -8.02 1.15
N LEU A 60 3.61 -9.24 1.25
CA LEU A 60 3.98 -10.24 2.25
C LEU A 60 3.83 -11.64 1.64
N ILE A 61 4.71 -12.57 1.96
CA ILE A 61 4.55 -13.99 1.66
C ILE A 61 4.60 -14.78 2.96
N LEU A 62 3.48 -15.42 3.30
CA LEU A 62 3.38 -16.33 4.43
C LEU A 62 3.51 -17.76 3.93
N PHE A 63 4.55 -18.45 4.35
CA PHE A 63 4.72 -19.88 4.17
C PHE A 63 4.14 -20.64 5.37
N VAL A 64 3.26 -21.59 5.08
CA VAL A 64 2.55 -22.36 6.11
C VAL A 64 2.85 -23.84 5.91
N GLY A 65 3.25 -24.53 6.98
CA GLY A 65 3.34 -25.99 6.96
C GLY A 65 1.95 -26.61 6.71
N GLN A 66 1.89 -27.74 6.01
CA GLN A 66 0.68 -28.51 5.80
C GLN A 66 0.94 -29.99 6.11
N VAL A 67 -0.11 -30.72 6.48
CA VAL A 67 -0.03 -32.16 6.64
C VAL A 67 0.39 -32.87 5.37
N ALA A 68 0.93 -34.06 5.44
CA ALA A 68 1.25 -34.88 4.26
C ALA A 68 0.05 -35.01 3.33
N ARG A 69 0.27 -34.91 2.02
CA ARG A 69 -0.80 -34.96 0.98
C ARG A 69 -1.73 -36.17 1.14
N GLY A 70 -1.18 -37.32 1.52
CA GLY A 70 -1.97 -38.55 1.79
C GLY A 70 -2.86 -38.46 3.03
N ALA A 71 -2.67 -37.49 3.92
CA ALA A 71 -3.47 -37.28 5.13
C ALA A 71 -4.58 -36.22 4.94
N LEU A 72 -4.57 -35.47 3.86
CA LEU A 72 -5.56 -34.43 3.59
C LEU A 72 -7.00 -34.96 3.55
N GLY A 73 -7.93 -34.19 4.12
CA GLY A 73 -9.34 -34.56 4.20
C GLY A 73 -9.68 -35.64 5.22
N ARG A 74 -8.76 -35.95 6.13
CA ARG A 74 -8.95 -36.97 7.18
C ARG A 74 -8.94 -36.41 8.61
N GLU A 75 -9.09 -35.06 8.73
CA GLU A 75 -9.00 -34.38 10.02
C GLU A 75 -7.66 -34.64 10.74
N ALA A 76 -6.57 -34.63 9.94
CA ALA A 76 -5.23 -34.87 10.46
C ALA A 76 -4.84 -33.75 11.44
N PHE A 77 -3.93 -34.05 12.36
CA PHE A 77 -3.54 -33.13 13.43
C PHE A 77 -3.10 -31.75 12.86
N GLN A 78 -3.83 -30.70 13.23
CA GLN A 78 -3.62 -29.33 12.80
C GLN A 78 -3.84 -29.07 11.29
N GLU A 79 -4.52 -29.94 10.57
CA GLU A 79 -4.92 -29.72 9.19
C GLU A 79 -5.90 -28.54 9.08
N LEU A 80 -5.70 -27.67 8.08
CA LEU A 80 -6.65 -26.64 7.66
C LEU A 80 -6.68 -26.51 6.14
N ASP A 81 -7.83 -26.15 5.60
CA ASP A 81 -7.95 -25.63 4.24
C ASP A 81 -7.52 -24.16 4.21
N TYR A 82 -6.27 -23.92 3.83
CA TYR A 82 -5.74 -22.54 3.81
C TYR A 82 -6.35 -21.69 2.71
N CYS A 83 -6.87 -22.27 1.64
CA CYS A 83 -7.62 -21.53 0.63
C CYS A 83 -8.91 -20.94 1.21
N ALA A 84 -9.62 -21.73 2.02
CA ALA A 84 -10.81 -21.28 2.73
C ALA A 84 -10.47 -20.24 3.82
N VAL A 85 -9.43 -20.48 4.62
CA VAL A 85 -9.04 -19.60 5.74
C VAL A 85 -8.55 -18.25 5.26
N PHE A 86 -7.68 -18.20 4.25
CA PHE A 86 -7.02 -16.96 3.80
C PHE A 86 -7.59 -16.36 2.53
N GLY A 87 -8.53 -17.02 1.86
CA GLY A 87 -9.03 -16.61 0.54
C GLY A 87 -9.63 -15.20 0.48
N SER A 88 -10.18 -14.71 1.59
CA SER A 88 -10.74 -13.35 1.69
C SER A 88 -9.74 -12.29 2.14
N MET A 89 -8.57 -12.68 2.65
CA MET A 89 -7.57 -11.76 3.23
C MET A 89 -6.20 -11.85 2.56
N ALA A 90 -6.06 -12.63 1.50
CA ALA A 90 -4.83 -12.72 0.72
C ALA A 90 -5.12 -12.49 -0.77
N LYS A 91 -4.16 -11.98 -1.50
CA LYS A 91 -4.25 -11.81 -2.97
C LYS A 91 -4.24 -13.15 -3.69
N TRP A 92 -3.52 -14.09 -3.15
CA TRP A 92 -3.40 -15.43 -3.68
C TRP A 92 -3.06 -16.42 -2.56
N VAL A 93 -3.71 -17.57 -2.59
CA VAL A 93 -3.43 -18.69 -1.71
C VAL A 93 -3.16 -19.90 -2.58
N VAL A 94 -2.10 -20.64 -2.30
CA VAL A 94 -1.72 -21.81 -3.06
C VAL A 94 -1.13 -22.89 -2.15
N GLN A 95 -1.41 -24.14 -2.42
CA GLN A 95 -0.69 -25.28 -1.88
C GLN A 95 0.24 -25.85 -2.95
N ILE A 96 1.49 -26.13 -2.60
CA ILE A 96 2.49 -26.68 -3.52
C ILE A 96 2.56 -28.19 -3.30
N ASP A 97 1.91 -28.95 -4.18
CA ASP A 97 1.84 -30.41 -4.08
C ASP A 97 2.93 -31.12 -4.90
N ASP A 98 3.63 -30.42 -5.75
CA ASP A 98 4.67 -30.95 -6.65
C ASP A 98 5.97 -30.17 -6.44
N ALA A 99 7.00 -30.86 -5.93
CA ALA A 99 8.31 -30.28 -5.70
C ALA A 99 8.97 -29.72 -6.98
N MET A 100 8.65 -30.30 -8.14
CA MET A 100 9.16 -29.82 -9.45
C MET A 100 8.63 -28.43 -9.81
N ARG A 101 7.47 -28.02 -9.26
CA ARG A 101 6.86 -26.71 -9.50
C ARG A 101 7.23 -25.65 -8.46
N LEU A 102 8.07 -25.98 -7.49
CA LEU A 102 8.44 -25.06 -6.42
C LEU A 102 9.01 -23.73 -6.97
N PRO A 103 10.00 -23.70 -7.88
CA PRO A 103 10.55 -22.45 -8.40
C PRO A 103 9.49 -21.62 -9.17
N GLU A 104 8.62 -22.27 -9.96
CA GLU A 104 7.51 -21.62 -10.68
C GLU A 104 6.55 -20.91 -9.71
N LEU A 105 6.07 -21.64 -8.70
CA LEU A 105 5.03 -21.14 -7.78
C LEU A 105 5.59 -20.10 -6.82
N ILE A 106 6.86 -20.22 -6.40
CA ILE A 106 7.53 -19.18 -5.62
C ILE A 106 7.71 -17.91 -6.45
N SER A 107 8.19 -17.99 -7.68
CA SER A 107 8.29 -16.84 -8.58
C SER A 107 6.93 -16.16 -8.75
N ARG A 108 5.85 -16.93 -8.94
CA ARG A 108 4.49 -16.43 -9.02
C ARG A 108 4.02 -15.78 -7.71
N ALA A 109 4.44 -16.29 -6.54
CA ALA A 109 4.12 -15.71 -5.25
C ALA A 109 4.71 -14.30 -5.11
N PHE A 110 5.97 -14.11 -5.49
CA PHE A 110 6.59 -12.79 -5.53
C PHE A 110 5.88 -11.85 -6.51
N HIS A 111 5.56 -12.33 -7.70
CA HIS A 111 4.77 -11.57 -8.68
C HIS A 111 3.43 -11.13 -8.10
N ALA A 112 2.64 -12.06 -7.56
CA ALA A 112 1.33 -11.76 -7.00
C ALA A 112 1.41 -10.78 -5.82
N ALA A 113 2.40 -10.94 -4.93
CA ALA A 113 2.57 -10.06 -3.78
C ALA A 113 2.89 -8.60 -4.16
N THR A 114 3.59 -8.38 -5.28
CA THR A 114 4.14 -7.05 -5.65
C THR A 114 3.42 -6.38 -6.81
N SER A 115 2.72 -7.10 -7.68
CA SER A 115 2.06 -6.56 -8.86
C SER A 115 0.81 -5.75 -8.52
N GLY A 116 0.47 -4.73 -9.33
CA GLY A 116 -0.71 -3.88 -9.15
C GLY A 116 -0.76 -3.29 -7.74
N ARG A 117 -1.87 -3.51 -7.03
CA ARG A 117 -1.98 -3.24 -5.60
C ARG A 117 -1.22 -4.33 -4.84
N PRO A 118 -0.11 -4.05 -4.17
CA PRO A 118 0.61 -5.05 -3.38
C PRO A 118 -0.27 -5.66 -2.28
N GLY A 119 0.09 -6.88 -1.85
CA GLY A 119 -0.67 -7.54 -0.79
C GLY A 119 -0.10 -8.90 -0.43
N PRO A 120 -0.68 -9.57 0.58
CA PRO A 120 -0.19 -10.84 1.08
C PRO A 120 -0.50 -11.99 0.13
N VAL A 121 0.41 -12.95 0.11
CA VAL A 121 0.28 -14.27 -0.51
C VAL A 121 0.50 -15.33 0.55
N VAL A 122 -0.26 -16.41 0.50
CA VAL A 122 -0.11 -17.55 1.43
C VAL A 122 0.25 -18.79 0.62
N VAL A 123 1.32 -19.47 1.03
CA VAL A 123 1.86 -20.65 0.36
C VAL A 123 1.90 -21.82 1.35
N ALA A 124 1.04 -22.78 1.15
CA ALA A 124 1.01 -24.01 1.95
C ALA A 124 2.00 -25.04 1.41
N LEU A 125 2.75 -25.66 2.31
CA LEU A 125 3.83 -26.60 1.99
C LEU A 125 3.58 -27.94 2.70
N PRO A 126 3.07 -28.97 1.98
CA PRO A 126 2.92 -30.31 2.55
C PRO A 126 4.26 -30.90 3.01
N GLU A 127 4.29 -31.52 4.20
CA GLU A 127 5.53 -31.99 4.81
C GLU A 127 6.22 -33.11 4.03
N ASP A 128 5.45 -33.97 3.35
CA ASP A 128 6.00 -35.00 2.49
C ASP A 128 6.60 -34.45 1.21
N MET A 129 5.98 -33.44 0.61
CA MET A 129 6.54 -32.73 -0.57
C MET A 129 7.89 -32.10 -0.28
N LEU A 130 8.08 -31.51 0.93
CA LEU A 130 9.34 -30.88 1.33
C LEU A 130 10.53 -31.84 1.42
N THR A 131 10.28 -33.14 1.46
CA THR A 131 11.32 -34.18 1.52
C THR A 131 11.60 -34.86 0.18
N GLU A 132 10.86 -34.47 -0.88
CA GLU A 132 11.07 -35.02 -2.22
C GLU A 132 12.34 -34.51 -2.85
N ALA A 133 13.03 -35.39 -3.58
CA ALA A 133 14.12 -34.98 -4.45
C ALA A 133 13.55 -34.44 -5.77
N ALA A 134 13.94 -33.22 -6.14
CA ALA A 134 13.52 -32.61 -7.38
C ALA A 134 14.75 -32.22 -8.21
N THR A 135 14.67 -32.44 -9.53
CA THR A 135 15.67 -31.94 -10.47
C THR A 135 15.01 -30.91 -11.37
N VAL A 136 15.16 -29.63 -11.03
CA VAL A 136 14.52 -28.51 -11.71
C VAL A 136 15.47 -27.33 -11.76
N ALA A 137 15.40 -26.53 -12.81
CA ALA A 137 16.19 -25.31 -12.92
C ALA A 137 15.70 -24.23 -11.95
N ASP A 138 16.62 -23.47 -11.39
CA ASP A 138 16.28 -22.31 -10.57
C ASP A 138 15.51 -21.26 -11.38
N ALA A 139 14.54 -20.61 -10.76
CA ALA A 139 13.89 -19.46 -11.35
C ALA A 139 14.79 -18.22 -11.30
N LEU A 140 14.70 -17.38 -12.31
CA LEU A 140 15.32 -16.06 -12.27
C LEU A 140 14.71 -15.21 -11.15
N PRO A 141 15.47 -14.31 -10.52
CA PRO A 141 14.94 -13.37 -9.55
C PRO A 141 13.78 -12.57 -10.15
N TYR A 142 12.67 -12.49 -9.42
CA TYR A 142 11.50 -11.70 -9.86
C TYR A 142 11.85 -10.21 -9.91
N GLN A 143 11.45 -9.56 -11.00
CA GLN A 143 11.56 -8.11 -11.18
C GLN A 143 10.17 -7.50 -11.16
N VAL A 144 10.01 -6.45 -10.35
CA VAL A 144 8.75 -5.73 -10.23
C VAL A 144 8.51 -4.88 -11.47
N THR A 145 7.36 -5.07 -12.11
CA THR A 145 6.96 -4.25 -13.26
C THR A 145 6.46 -2.89 -12.80
N GLU A 146 6.96 -1.82 -13.39
CA GLU A 146 6.49 -0.46 -13.17
C GLU A 146 5.50 -0.04 -14.26
N THR A 147 4.45 0.69 -13.83
CA THR A 147 3.53 1.38 -14.72
C THR A 147 3.79 2.89 -14.66
N HIS A 148 3.86 3.51 -15.83
CA HIS A 148 4.22 4.92 -15.98
C HIS A 148 3.04 5.72 -16.51
N PRO A 149 2.86 7.00 -16.05
CA PRO A 149 1.82 7.85 -16.59
C PRO A 149 2.12 8.25 -18.03
N GLY A 150 1.10 8.34 -18.87
CA GLY A 150 1.24 8.82 -20.24
C GLY A 150 1.44 10.35 -20.32
N ALA A 151 2.19 10.82 -21.31
CA ALA A 151 2.46 12.24 -21.49
C ALA A 151 1.17 13.10 -21.60
N ALA A 152 0.15 12.61 -22.29
CA ALA A 152 -1.15 13.27 -22.41
C ALA A 152 -1.85 13.39 -21.05
N GLN A 153 -1.76 12.38 -20.21
CA GLN A 153 -2.34 12.39 -18.86
C GLN A 153 -1.63 13.43 -17.96
N MET A 154 -0.31 13.54 -18.08
CA MET A 154 0.47 14.55 -17.32
C MET A 154 0.18 15.98 -17.79
N ALA A 155 0.01 16.18 -19.09
CA ALA A 155 -0.40 17.48 -19.66
C ALA A 155 -1.82 17.89 -19.17
N GLU A 156 -2.76 16.93 -19.15
CA GLU A 156 -4.11 17.18 -18.61
C GLU A 156 -4.07 17.53 -17.11
N LEU A 157 -3.26 16.80 -16.31
CA LEU A 157 -3.06 17.12 -14.89
C LEU A 157 -2.53 18.54 -14.70
N ALA A 158 -1.51 18.94 -15.50
CA ALA A 158 -0.96 20.30 -15.45
C ALA A 158 -2.03 21.37 -15.74
N GLN A 159 -2.87 21.15 -16.75
CA GLN A 159 -3.98 22.05 -17.07
C GLN A 159 -5.00 22.15 -15.93
N ARG A 160 -5.36 21.02 -15.29
CA ARG A 160 -6.28 20.99 -14.15
C ARG A 160 -5.72 21.76 -12.96
N LEU A 161 -4.43 21.57 -12.65
CA LEU A 161 -3.75 22.31 -11.59
C LEU A 161 -3.72 23.82 -11.92
N GLN A 162 -3.40 24.22 -13.14
CA GLN A 162 -3.41 25.63 -13.55
C GLN A 162 -4.78 26.30 -13.40
N ALA A 163 -5.87 25.55 -13.61
CA ALA A 163 -7.24 26.06 -13.55
C ALA A 163 -7.81 26.07 -12.12
N ALA A 164 -7.22 25.32 -11.18
CA ALA A 164 -7.71 25.19 -9.81
C ALA A 164 -7.57 26.49 -9.02
N GLN A 165 -8.34 26.64 -7.95
CA GLN A 165 -8.28 27.72 -6.99
C GLN A 165 -7.95 27.23 -5.57
N GLN A 166 -8.35 26.01 -5.23
CA GLN A 166 -8.13 25.39 -3.91
C GLN A 166 -7.84 23.89 -4.04
N PRO A 167 -6.79 23.50 -4.79
CA PRO A 167 -6.44 22.10 -4.94
C PRO A 167 -5.85 21.52 -3.64
N VAL A 168 -6.00 20.19 -3.46
CA VAL A 168 -5.37 19.45 -2.38
C VAL A 168 -4.79 18.13 -2.91
N ALA A 169 -3.77 17.60 -2.24
CA ALA A 169 -3.25 16.26 -2.52
C ALA A 169 -3.43 15.33 -1.33
N ILE A 170 -3.75 14.06 -1.60
CA ILE A 170 -3.87 13.00 -0.61
C ILE A 170 -2.92 11.85 -1.01
N LEU A 171 -1.89 11.60 -0.21
CA LEU A 171 -0.91 10.53 -0.44
C LEU A 171 -1.26 9.29 0.34
N GLY A 172 -1.18 8.13 -0.27
CA GLY A 172 -1.47 6.86 0.38
C GLY A 172 -0.86 5.66 -0.34
N GLY A 173 -1.29 4.48 0.07
CA GLY A 173 -0.92 3.23 -0.58
C GLY A 173 0.55 2.85 -0.42
N SER A 174 1.04 2.04 -1.35
CA SER A 174 2.39 1.47 -1.39
C SER A 174 3.11 1.87 -2.67
N ARG A 175 4.29 1.33 -2.93
CA ARG A 175 5.11 1.61 -4.12
C ARG A 175 5.69 3.03 -4.13
N TRP A 176 6.00 3.55 -2.95
CA TRP A 176 6.78 4.76 -2.76
C TRP A 176 8.24 4.41 -2.46
N SER A 177 9.17 5.12 -3.08
CA SER A 177 10.57 5.15 -2.70
C SER A 177 10.88 6.47 -1.96
N GLU A 178 12.00 6.52 -1.26
CA GLU A 178 12.47 7.76 -0.63
C GLU A 178 12.64 8.88 -1.67
N GLN A 179 13.18 8.56 -2.84
CA GLN A 179 13.29 9.50 -3.95
C GLN A 179 11.91 10.02 -4.41
N ALA A 180 10.92 9.14 -4.53
CA ALA A 180 9.56 9.55 -4.92
C ALA A 180 8.92 10.48 -3.89
N VAL A 181 9.17 10.28 -2.60
CA VAL A 181 8.73 11.20 -1.54
C VAL A 181 9.38 12.57 -1.70
N GLN A 182 10.69 12.63 -1.97
CA GLN A 182 11.42 13.88 -2.21
C GLN A 182 10.94 14.59 -3.49
N GLU A 183 10.74 13.85 -4.58
CA GLU A 183 10.23 14.38 -5.85
C GLU A 183 8.82 14.96 -5.69
N PHE A 184 7.94 14.27 -4.96
CA PHE A 184 6.60 14.78 -4.68
C PHE A 184 6.64 16.00 -3.76
N ALA A 185 7.52 16.05 -2.76
CA ALA A 185 7.70 17.21 -1.90
C ALA A 185 8.17 18.43 -2.70
N ALA A 186 9.12 18.25 -3.61
CA ALA A 186 9.57 19.33 -4.51
C ALA A 186 8.46 19.82 -5.46
N PHE A 187 7.63 18.90 -5.97
CA PHE A 187 6.44 19.25 -6.74
C PHE A 187 5.44 20.05 -5.90
N ALA A 188 5.10 19.56 -4.70
CA ALA A 188 4.18 20.25 -3.79
C ALA A 188 4.69 21.65 -3.41
N GLN A 189 6.00 21.80 -3.16
CA GLN A 189 6.63 23.08 -2.90
C GLN A 189 6.49 24.04 -4.10
N ALA A 190 6.77 23.57 -5.31
CA ALA A 190 6.68 24.40 -6.52
C ALA A 190 5.24 24.89 -6.77
N TRP A 191 4.25 24.05 -6.50
CA TRP A 191 2.84 24.36 -6.65
C TRP A 191 2.18 24.94 -5.40
N GLN A 192 2.90 25.09 -4.29
CA GLN A 192 2.31 25.47 -2.97
C GLN A 192 1.06 24.63 -2.68
N LEU A 193 1.13 23.31 -2.92
CA LEU A 193 0.00 22.41 -2.86
C LEU A 193 -0.15 21.83 -1.46
N PRO A 194 -1.29 22.00 -0.75
CA PRO A 194 -1.54 21.35 0.52
C PRO A 194 -1.54 19.82 0.36
N VAL A 195 -0.78 19.13 1.20
CA VAL A 195 -0.61 17.67 1.15
C VAL A 195 -1.09 17.04 2.45
N TYR A 196 -1.94 16.04 2.32
CA TYR A 196 -2.44 15.22 3.42
C TYR A 196 -2.00 13.77 3.23
N CYS A 197 -1.63 13.11 4.33
CA CYS A 197 -1.29 11.69 4.30
C CYS A 197 -2.51 10.84 4.69
N SER A 198 -2.70 9.75 4.00
CA SER A 198 -3.72 8.74 4.33
C SER A 198 -3.38 8.02 5.62
N PHE A 199 -4.37 7.36 6.23
CA PHE A 199 -4.22 6.56 7.45
C PHE A 199 -3.03 5.61 7.37
N ARG A 200 -2.18 5.62 8.41
CA ARG A 200 -0.97 4.79 8.54
C ARG A 200 0.09 5.03 7.44
N ARG A 201 0.08 6.23 6.81
CA ARG A 201 0.99 6.61 5.73
C ARG A 201 1.65 7.97 5.95
N GLN A 202 1.77 8.42 7.20
CA GLN A 202 2.36 9.71 7.57
C GLN A 202 3.79 9.88 7.06
N MET A 203 4.54 8.77 6.87
CA MET A 203 5.91 8.80 6.33
C MET A 203 6.00 9.23 4.86
N LEU A 204 4.88 9.35 4.13
CA LEU A 204 4.90 9.70 2.72
C LEU A 204 5.12 11.19 2.44
N PHE A 205 5.12 12.03 3.48
CA PHE A 205 5.43 13.44 3.32
C PHE A 205 6.05 14.01 4.61
N PRO A 206 7.11 14.83 4.54
CA PRO A 206 7.75 15.39 5.74
C PRO A 206 6.79 16.30 6.51
N ALA A 207 6.55 16.00 7.79
CA ALA A 207 5.64 16.78 8.64
C ALA A 207 6.12 18.21 8.91
N THR A 208 7.42 18.48 8.72
CA THR A 208 8.04 19.82 8.84
C THR A 208 7.93 20.66 7.57
N HIS A 209 7.44 20.06 6.48
CA HIS A 209 7.31 20.76 5.20
C HIS A 209 6.11 21.73 5.23
N THR A 210 6.28 22.95 4.69
CA THR A 210 5.26 24.01 4.72
C THR A 210 3.96 23.66 3.99
N CYS A 211 3.97 22.69 3.08
CA CYS A 211 2.78 22.19 2.40
C CYS A 211 2.08 21.05 3.17
N TYR A 212 2.64 20.54 4.28
CA TYR A 212 2.02 19.47 5.03
C TYR A 212 0.82 19.98 5.84
N GLY A 213 -0.36 19.43 5.57
CA GLY A 213 -1.62 19.82 6.22
C GLY A 213 -2.15 18.80 7.24
N GLY A 214 -1.43 17.68 7.47
CA GLY A 214 -1.84 16.64 8.42
C GLY A 214 -2.18 15.31 7.79
N ASP A 215 -2.85 14.44 8.55
CA ASP A 215 -3.22 13.10 8.10
C ASP A 215 -4.70 12.77 8.31
N LEU A 216 -5.19 11.86 7.47
CA LEU A 216 -6.56 11.32 7.45
C LEU A 216 -6.61 10.02 8.28
N GLY A 217 -6.23 10.13 9.57
CA GLY A 217 -6.31 9.04 10.53
C GLY A 217 -7.61 9.00 11.31
N LEU A 218 -7.61 8.19 12.38
CA LEU A 218 -8.66 8.20 13.38
C LEU A 218 -8.60 9.54 14.14
N GLY A 219 -9.69 10.30 14.15
CA GLY A 219 -9.72 11.62 14.76
C GLY A 219 -8.97 12.68 13.94
N ALA A 220 -9.14 12.69 12.62
CA ALA A 220 -8.56 13.70 11.75
C ALA A 220 -9.01 15.13 12.14
N ASN A 221 -8.14 16.11 11.91
CA ASN A 221 -8.42 17.53 12.18
C ASN A 221 -9.67 17.98 11.39
N PRO A 222 -10.73 18.49 12.05
CA PRO A 222 -11.95 18.94 11.36
C PRO A 222 -11.70 20.02 10.29
N LYS A 223 -10.71 20.89 10.50
CA LYS A 223 -10.35 21.91 9.52
C LYS A 223 -9.72 21.30 8.26
N LEU A 224 -8.93 20.23 8.40
CA LEU A 224 -8.40 19.46 7.28
C LEU A 224 -9.55 18.85 6.47
N LEU A 225 -10.52 18.21 7.13
CA LEU A 225 -11.70 17.63 6.46
C LEU A 225 -12.49 18.70 5.70
N ALA A 226 -12.75 19.83 6.34
CA ALA A 226 -13.44 20.95 5.71
C ALA A 226 -12.69 21.50 4.46
N ARG A 227 -11.34 21.54 4.49
CA ARG A 227 -10.54 21.96 3.33
C ARG A 227 -10.67 21.00 2.15
N ILE A 228 -10.66 19.68 2.42
CA ILE A 228 -10.86 18.68 1.35
C ILE A 228 -12.27 18.81 0.78
N GLN A 229 -13.29 18.99 1.62
CA GLN A 229 -14.67 19.16 1.17
C GLN A 229 -14.87 20.44 0.33
N ALA A 230 -14.15 21.50 0.65
CA ALA A 230 -14.21 22.77 -0.05
C ALA A 230 -13.29 22.85 -1.28
N SER A 231 -12.44 21.81 -1.51
CA SER A 231 -11.48 21.83 -2.61
C SER A 231 -12.17 21.74 -3.98
N ASP A 232 -11.57 22.36 -4.98
CA ASP A 232 -12.00 22.30 -6.37
C ASP A 232 -11.18 21.32 -7.22
N LEU A 233 -10.18 20.65 -6.61
CA LEU A 233 -9.40 19.57 -7.18
C LEU A 233 -8.79 18.71 -6.08
N VAL A 234 -9.03 17.41 -6.11
CA VAL A 234 -8.37 16.41 -5.25
C VAL A 234 -7.43 15.58 -6.09
N LEU A 235 -6.13 15.60 -5.77
CA LEU A 235 -5.12 14.73 -6.34
C LEU A 235 -4.85 13.56 -5.36
N GLY A 236 -5.50 12.40 -5.59
CA GLY A 236 -5.27 11.18 -4.82
C GLY A 236 -4.17 10.33 -5.44
N VAL A 237 -3.08 10.07 -4.71
CA VAL A 237 -1.93 9.31 -5.22
C VAL A 237 -1.68 8.06 -4.38
N GLY A 238 -1.80 6.90 -5.00
CA GLY A 238 -1.47 5.58 -4.46
C GLY A 238 -2.46 5.02 -3.45
N GLY A 239 -3.30 5.86 -2.84
CA GLY A 239 -4.32 5.46 -1.87
C GLY A 239 -5.64 5.06 -2.51
N ARG A 240 -6.43 4.23 -1.81
CA ARG A 240 -7.76 3.78 -2.24
C ARG A 240 -8.91 4.68 -1.77
N LEU A 241 -8.65 5.67 -0.92
CA LEU A 241 -9.65 6.44 -0.21
C LEU A 241 -10.66 5.52 0.51
N SER A 242 -10.12 4.51 1.22
CA SER A 242 -10.89 3.52 1.98
C SER A 242 -11.58 4.14 3.21
N GLU A 243 -12.26 3.33 4.01
CA GLU A 243 -13.12 3.76 5.13
C GLU A 243 -12.47 4.84 6.03
N VAL A 244 -11.29 4.57 6.60
CA VAL A 244 -10.68 5.51 7.57
C VAL A 244 -10.29 6.84 6.90
N PRO A 245 -9.50 6.88 5.80
CA PRO A 245 -9.12 8.16 5.19
C PRO A 245 -10.29 8.90 4.53
N SER A 246 -11.39 8.24 4.26
CA SER A 246 -12.61 8.87 3.75
C SER A 246 -13.65 9.15 4.85
N GLN A 247 -13.29 8.98 6.12
CA GLN A 247 -14.17 9.22 7.28
C GLN A 247 -15.50 8.46 7.15
N GLY A 248 -15.42 7.12 7.03
CA GLY A 248 -16.60 6.29 6.86
C GLY A 248 -17.27 6.43 5.49
N TYR A 249 -16.51 6.81 4.45
CA TYR A 249 -17.02 7.08 3.09
C TYR A 249 -17.88 8.35 2.96
N GLU A 250 -17.80 9.28 3.93
CA GLU A 250 -18.58 10.51 3.94
C GLU A 250 -17.81 11.74 3.43
N LEU A 251 -16.47 11.66 3.35
CA LEU A 251 -15.63 12.80 2.96
C LEU A 251 -15.84 13.22 1.50
N LEU A 252 -16.01 12.25 0.61
CA LEU A 252 -16.28 12.44 -0.82
C LEU A 252 -17.51 11.61 -1.22
N ALA A 253 -18.38 12.16 -2.04
CA ALA A 253 -19.58 11.46 -2.50
C ALA A 253 -19.26 10.25 -3.39
N ILE A 254 -19.92 9.13 -3.16
CA ILE A 254 -19.83 7.91 -3.97
C ILE A 254 -21.06 7.81 -4.86
N PRO A 255 -20.94 7.44 -6.13
CA PRO A 255 -19.70 7.17 -6.87
C PRO A 255 -19.07 8.43 -7.48
N SER A 256 -19.70 9.59 -7.39
CA SER A 256 -19.31 10.81 -8.09
C SER A 256 -18.99 11.92 -7.09
N PRO A 257 -17.71 12.10 -6.70
CA PRO A 257 -17.30 13.22 -5.87
C PRO A 257 -17.71 14.56 -6.49
N ALA A 258 -18.18 15.50 -5.65
CA ALA A 258 -18.42 16.86 -6.09
C ALA A 258 -17.10 17.55 -6.51
N GLN A 259 -16.02 17.18 -5.83
CA GLN A 259 -14.66 17.62 -6.15
C GLN A 259 -14.12 16.82 -7.35
N PRO A 260 -13.61 17.47 -8.41
CA PRO A 260 -12.88 16.79 -9.47
C PRO A 260 -11.71 15.98 -8.88
N LEU A 261 -11.81 14.66 -8.97
CA LEU A 261 -10.79 13.72 -8.46
C LEU A 261 -9.84 13.33 -9.60
N VAL A 262 -8.55 13.60 -9.45
CA VAL A 262 -7.49 12.94 -10.20
C VAL A 262 -7.00 11.77 -9.34
N HIS A 263 -7.18 10.54 -9.80
CA HIS A 263 -6.81 9.36 -9.04
C HIS A 263 -5.66 8.62 -9.73
N VAL A 264 -4.54 8.50 -9.05
CA VAL A 264 -3.34 7.80 -9.49
C VAL A 264 -3.20 6.52 -8.68
N HIS A 265 -3.16 5.37 -9.32
CA HIS A 265 -3.01 4.09 -8.62
C HIS A 265 -2.26 3.06 -9.47
N ALA A 266 -1.48 2.20 -8.80
CA ALA A 266 -0.70 1.14 -9.44
C ALA A 266 -1.55 -0.04 -9.95
N ASP A 267 -2.80 -0.13 -9.52
CA ASP A 267 -3.76 -1.16 -9.91
C ASP A 267 -4.91 -0.51 -10.66
N ALA A 268 -5.14 -0.94 -11.89
CA ALA A 268 -6.22 -0.42 -12.73
C ALA A 268 -7.61 -0.72 -12.15
N ASP A 269 -7.76 -1.83 -11.42
CA ASP A 269 -9.04 -2.26 -10.84
C ASP A 269 -9.48 -1.39 -9.65
N GLU A 270 -8.56 -0.63 -9.04
CA GLU A 270 -8.91 0.34 -8.00
C GLU A 270 -9.38 1.68 -8.58
N LEU A 271 -9.02 1.99 -9.84
CA LEU A 271 -9.40 3.24 -10.51
C LEU A 271 -10.87 3.22 -10.94
N GLY A 272 -11.73 3.93 -10.24
CA GLY A 272 -13.17 3.97 -10.52
C GLY A 272 -13.98 2.91 -9.78
N LYS A 273 -13.39 2.11 -8.91
CA LYS A 273 -14.08 1.06 -8.14
C LYS A 273 -15.13 1.63 -7.18
N LEU A 274 -14.79 2.65 -6.42
CA LEU A 274 -15.69 3.35 -5.51
C LEU A 274 -15.99 4.76 -5.99
N TYR A 275 -14.95 5.51 -6.32
CA TYR A 275 -15.06 6.90 -6.76
C TYR A 275 -14.75 7.00 -8.24
N ARG A 276 -15.64 7.57 -9.02
CA ARG A 276 -15.40 7.87 -10.43
C ARG A 276 -14.47 9.09 -10.55
N PRO A 277 -13.20 8.90 -10.91
CA PRO A 277 -12.30 10.02 -11.04
C PRO A 277 -12.62 10.83 -12.30
N ARG A 278 -12.39 12.13 -12.24
CA ARG A 278 -12.41 12.98 -13.42
C ARG A 278 -11.25 12.66 -14.37
N GLN A 279 -10.14 12.21 -13.79
CA GLN A 279 -8.99 11.70 -14.51
C GLN A 279 -8.39 10.50 -13.75
N ALA A 280 -8.30 9.36 -14.42
CA ALA A 280 -7.65 8.16 -13.90
C ALA A 280 -6.24 8.03 -14.52
N ILE A 281 -5.24 7.81 -13.67
CA ILE A 281 -3.85 7.61 -14.11
C ILE A 281 -3.35 6.28 -13.55
N HIS A 282 -3.20 5.29 -14.43
CA HIS A 282 -2.64 3.99 -14.06
C HIS A 282 -1.12 4.07 -14.04
N ALA A 283 -0.58 4.37 -12.88
CA ALA A 283 0.86 4.48 -12.65
C ALA A 283 1.20 4.15 -11.19
N THR A 284 2.42 3.66 -10.96
CA THR A 284 2.93 3.54 -9.60
C THR A 284 3.22 4.92 -9.03
N PRO A 285 3.07 5.14 -7.71
CA PRO A 285 3.41 6.40 -7.08
C PRO A 285 4.83 6.88 -7.38
N GLN A 286 5.82 5.98 -7.41
CA GLN A 286 7.20 6.37 -7.72
C GLN A 286 7.38 6.81 -9.18
N ALA A 287 6.79 6.12 -10.15
CA ALA A 287 6.86 6.51 -11.55
C ALA A 287 6.07 7.82 -11.81
N PHE A 288 4.96 8.01 -11.10
CA PHE A 288 4.19 9.25 -11.16
C PHE A 288 4.95 10.43 -10.55
N ALA A 289 5.58 10.26 -9.36
CA ALA A 289 6.39 11.31 -8.73
C ALA A 289 7.54 11.75 -9.62
N ALA A 290 8.25 10.80 -10.25
CA ALA A 290 9.29 11.12 -11.23
C ALA A 290 8.76 11.95 -12.42
N ALA A 291 7.57 11.60 -12.93
CA ALA A 291 6.95 12.36 -14.03
C ALA A 291 6.50 13.77 -13.62
N LEU A 292 6.18 13.99 -12.34
CA LEU A 292 5.83 15.32 -11.81
C LEU A 292 7.00 16.33 -11.86
N CYS A 293 8.25 15.87 -11.95
CA CYS A 293 9.41 16.74 -12.06
C CYS A 293 9.34 17.69 -13.27
N ALA A 294 8.63 17.29 -14.33
CA ALA A 294 8.41 18.11 -15.52
C ALA A 294 7.16 19.03 -15.43
N VAL A 295 6.31 18.85 -14.43
CA VAL A 295 5.07 19.60 -14.24
C VAL A 295 5.32 20.80 -13.34
N ARG A 296 5.40 21.99 -13.95
CA ARG A 296 5.71 23.24 -13.26
C ARG A 296 4.59 24.27 -13.41
N PRO A 297 4.32 25.09 -12.38
CA PRO A 297 3.40 26.20 -12.54
C PRO A 297 3.94 27.21 -13.54
N GLN A 298 3.06 27.74 -14.41
CA GLN A 298 3.41 28.75 -15.42
C GLN A 298 3.41 30.18 -14.85
N ALA A 299 2.74 30.37 -13.71
CA ALA A 299 2.66 31.63 -12.99
C ALA A 299 2.52 31.37 -11.48
N ALA A 300 2.55 32.43 -10.67
CA ALA A 300 2.25 32.31 -9.24
C ALA A 300 0.84 31.71 -9.05
N VAL A 301 0.74 30.75 -8.13
CA VAL A 301 -0.53 30.07 -7.84
C VAL A 301 -1.41 30.90 -6.92
N PRO A 302 -2.73 30.97 -7.14
CA PRO A 302 -3.62 31.82 -6.34
C PRO A 302 -3.90 31.27 -4.93
N TRP A 303 -3.55 30.01 -4.64
CA TRP A 303 -3.88 29.32 -3.38
C TRP A 303 -2.73 29.24 -2.36
N GLN A 304 -1.65 30.01 -2.52
CA GLN A 304 -0.52 29.97 -1.57
C GLN A 304 -0.98 30.19 -0.11
N ALA A 305 -1.83 31.20 0.12
CA ALA A 305 -2.39 31.46 1.46
C ALA A 305 -3.21 30.29 2.02
N HIS A 306 -3.85 29.50 1.14
CA HIS A 306 -4.57 28.29 1.52
C HIS A 306 -3.62 27.18 2.01
N ALA A 307 -2.47 26.99 1.37
CA ALA A 307 -1.44 26.05 1.79
C ALA A 307 -0.81 26.46 3.13
N GLU A 308 -0.46 27.71 3.29
CA GLU A 308 0.06 28.27 4.54
C GLU A 308 -0.93 28.08 5.71
N ALA A 309 -2.21 28.34 5.47
CA ALA A 309 -3.25 28.14 6.47
C ALA A 309 -3.48 26.65 6.80
N ALA A 310 -3.35 25.75 5.83
CA ALA A 310 -3.43 24.30 6.07
C ALA A 310 -2.31 23.82 6.99
N HIS A 311 -1.08 24.26 6.76
CA HIS A 311 0.07 23.95 7.62
C HIS A 311 -0.07 24.55 9.03
N ALA A 312 -0.51 25.80 9.14
CA ALA A 312 -0.78 26.44 10.42
C ALA A 312 -1.85 25.69 11.23
N ASP A 313 -2.93 25.24 10.58
CA ASP A 313 -3.97 24.44 11.23
C ASP A 313 -3.44 23.06 11.70
N TYR A 314 -2.53 22.43 10.93
CA TYR A 314 -1.84 21.22 11.35
C TYR A 314 -0.99 21.47 12.60
N LEU A 315 -0.16 22.52 12.62
CA LEU A 315 0.70 22.85 13.74
C LEU A 315 -0.13 23.15 15.01
N ALA A 316 -1.23 23.88 14.87
CA ALA A 316 -2.13 24.18 15.99
C ALA A 316 -2.82 22.92 16.53
N TRP A 317 -3.21 21.98 15.66
CA TRP A 317 -3.82 20.72 16.03
C TRP A 317 -2.84 19.75 16.72
N SER A 318 -1.59 19.72 16.24
CA SER A 318 -0.54 18.83 16.74
C SER A 318 0.09 19.31 18.05
N ASN A 319 -0.14 20.56 18.42
CA ASN A 319 0.43 21.13 19.65
C ASN A 319 -0.43 20.69 20.85
N PRO A 320 0.07 19.82 21.74
CA PRO A 320 -0.72 19.36 22.87
C PRO A 320 -1.03 20.52 23.82
N ALA A 321 -2.32 20.67 24.17
CA ALA A 321 -2.68 21.56 25.27
C ALA A 321 -1.97 21.11 26.57
N PRO A 322 -1.48 22.04 27.42
CA PRO A 322 -0.89 21.66 28.68
C PRO A 322 -1.91 20.88 29.52
N ILE A 323 -1.57 19.63 29.85
CA ILE A 323 -2.39 18.81 30.74
C ILE A 323 -2.27 19.46 32.11
N ARG A 324 -3.34 20.04 32.60
CA ARG A 324 -3.43 20.43 34.04
C ARG A 324 -3.70 19.15 34.81
N ILE A 325 -2.68 18.63 35.48
CA ILE A 325 -2.79 17.56 36.49
C ILE A 325 -3.32 18.15 37.77
#